data_2a3eefbe9d7bf40c6f57b0344d35ea78
#
_entry.id   2a3eefbe9d7bf40c6f57b0344d35ea78
#
_cell.length_a   1.000
_cell.length_b   1.000
_cell.length_c   1.000
_cell.angle_alpha   90.00
_cell.angle_beta   90.00
_cell.angle_gamma   90.00
#
_symmetry.space_group_name_H-M   'P 1'
#
loop_
_entity.id
_entity.type
_entity.pdbx_description
1 polymer ?
#
loop_
_entity_poly.entity_id
_entity_poly.type
_entity_poly.pdbx_seq_one_letter_code
_entity_poly.pdbx_strand_id
1 'polypeptide(L)'
;MGQAPALSLEWTTQTRPPIEAVAVDPDPLPYPEEYRDRITIDVIHDGDVIPEEYLVDGRGRPISRDAIDRAYIHERDWGASFVAGRIARRLGLECFHNVTTARCLLDFGRFPGVTRPGAPHLRRSAINLPFADRLRFAQARRLLEEHYDVISKAMDEAIRGKLLKIAVHTYDRYNPSGTERPQVSVISRALGYQMDGELPYGVFDPLYPDILAEFTVDRMLPSRLSLQLERQGMPVAQNYPYLLPEGSPEVRHQVWSFFDWLEARFQTAHPDTETSPAYQFVWRMLKDTNMRLGDAGMLRAYIHRFRRPPSYYAQAFSNAEDAYRHIERYLRRNHDAVISEYRFSAERPMSFGIEVRKDLIHELDHLGRPVRLVPERAARIADGIADAVITYLTEDRVPHDFHDPVMARTSRWYGPGGEPNK
;
A
#
# COMPACT_ATOMS: atom_id res chain seq x y z
N MET A 1 7.43 -18.16 32.89
CA MET A 1 7.25 -17.20 31.79
C MET A 1 7.86 -15.88 32.23
N GLY A 2 8.95 -15.44 31.55
CA GLY A 2 9.56 -14.15 31.86
C GLY A 2 8.60 -13.04 31.44
N GLN A 3 8.50 -11.97 32.24
CA GLN A 3 7.75 -10.78 31.84
C GLN A 3 8.36 -10.22 30.55
N ALA A 4 7.52 -9.93 29.54
CA ALA A 4 7.97 -9.23 28.36
C ALA A 4 8.59 -7.88 28.79
N PRO A 5 9.70 -7.46 28.17
CA PRO A 5 10.33 -6.19 28.52
C PRO A 5 9.35 -5.02 28.29
N ALA A 6 9.49 -3.98 29.11
CA ALA A 6 8.75 -2.74 28.89
C ALA A 6 9.11 -2.17 27.51
N LEU A 7 8.11 -1.59 26.83
CA LEU A 7 8.35 -0.93 25.53
C LEU A 7 9.15 0.35 25.75
N SER A 8 10.18 0.54 24.94
CA SER A 8 10.84 1.84 24.84
C SER A 8 9.95 2.77 24.01
N LEU A 9 9.43 3.84 24.60
CA LEU A 9 8.71 4.90 23.91
C LEU A 9 9.66 5.92 23.27
N GLU A 10 10.92 5.60 23.14
CA GLU A 10 11.95 6.47 22.56
C GLU A 10 12.21 6.11 21.10
N TRP A 11 12.39 7.13 20.29
CA TRP A 11 12.92 7.02 18.95
C TRP A 11 14.45 7.07 19.00
N THR A 12 15.10 6.64 17.92
CA THR A 12 16.56 6.58 17.82
C THR A 12 17.07 7.42 16.66
N THR A 13 18.30 7.96 16.81
CA THR A 13 19.06 8.58 15.72
C THR A 13 20.04 7.58 15.06
N GLN A 14 20.07 6.34 15.54
CA GLN A 14 20.96 5.33 14.98
C GLN A 14 20.63 5.09 13.51
N THR A 15 21.60 5.32 12.64
CA THR A 15 21.46 5.11 11.20
C THR A 15 21.23 3.64 10.91
N ARG A 16 20.10 3.36 10.26
CA ARG A 16 19.73 2.06 9.69
C ARG A 16 19.21 2.27 8.27
N PRO A 17 19.21 1.25 7.39
CA PRO A 17 18.50 1.35 6.11
C PRO A 17 17.05 1.78 6.33
N PRO A 18 16.47 2.65 5.47
CA PRO A 18 15.09 3.13 5.64
C PRO A 18 14.03 2.03 5.63
N ILE A 19 14.38 0.87 5.09
CA ILE A 19 13.59 -0.36 5.10
C ILE A 19 14.53 -1.56 5.25
N GLU A 20 14.08 -2.57 5.96
CA GLU A 20 14.82 -3.81 6.19
C GLU A 20 13.93 -5.04 6.00
N ALA A 21 14.51 -6.15 5.55
CA ALA A 21 13.90 -7.46 5.61
C ALA A 21 14.21 -8.07 6.99
N VAL A 22 13.20 -8.16 7.84
CA VAL A 22 13.33 -8.73 9.18
C VAL A 22 13.21 -10.24 9.08
N ALA A 23 14.30 -10.94 9.38
CA ALA A 23 14.34 -12.40 9.34
C ALA A 23 13.39 -13.03 10.40
N VAL A 24 12.75 -14.10 10.03
CA VAL A 24 11.88 -14.92 10.88
C VAL A 24 12.34 -16.38 10.79
N ASP A 25 12.17 -17.12 11.86
CA ASP A 25 12.34 -18.58 11.86
C ASP A 25 11.01 -19.20 11.43
N PRO A 26 10.85 -19.70 10.18
CA PRO A 26 9.57 -20.08 9.64
C PRO A 26 9.08 -21.42 10.17
N ASP A 27 7.77 -21.53 10.38
CA ASP A 27 7.10 -22.82 10.55
C ASP A 27 7.14 -23.59 9.19
N PRO A 28 6.94 -24.92 9.17
CA PRO A 28 6.80 -25.68 7.92
C PRO A 28 5.70 -25.08 7.03
N LEU A 29 5.90 -25.11 5.71
CA LEU A 29 4.96 -24.55 4.74
C LEU A 29 3.54 -25.16 4.91
N PRO A 30 2.54 -24.35 5.25
CA PRO A 30 1.21 -24.87 5.62
C PRO A 30 0.20 -24.90 4.45
N TYR A 31 0.61 -24.59 3.21
CA TYR A 31 -0.21 -24.50 2.02
C TYR A 31 0.54 -25.05 0.79
N PRO A 32 -0.12 -25.22 -0.39
CA PRO A 32 0.51 -25.79 -1.57
C PRO A 32 1.80 -25.06 -1.99
N GLU A 33 2.79 -25.83 -2.42
CA GLU A 33 4.13 -25.39 -2.79
C GLU A 33 4.12 -24.28 -3.88
N GLU A 34 3.12 -24.27 -4.75
CA GLU A 34 2.95 -23.29 -5.82
C GLU A 34 2.78 -21.84 -5.32
N TYR A 35 2.41 -21.67 -4.04
CA TYR A 35 2.30 -20.36 -3.38
C TYR A 35 3.55 -19.98 -2.58
N ARG A 36 4.56 -20.86 -2.52
CA ARG A 36 5.86 -20.52 -1.95
C ARG A 36 6.40 -19.29 -2.66
N ASP A 37 6.99 -18.38 -1.91
CA ASP A 37 7.56 -17.13 -2.43
C ASP A 37 6.57 -16.18 -3.12
N ARG A 38 5.27 -16.49 -3.12
CA ARG A 38 4.24 -15.65 -3.73
C ARG A 38 3.49 -14.77 -2.75
N ILE A 39 3.87 -14.79 -1.47
CA ILE A 39 3.31 -13.94 -0.41
C ILE A 39 4.38 -12.98 0.08
N THR A 40 3.99 -11.75 0.38
CA THR A 40 4.84 -10.77 1.07
C THR A 40 4.05 -10.06 2.16
N ILE A 41 4.75 -9.71 3.24
CA ILE A 41 4.18 -8.96 4.37
C ILE A 41 5.01 -7.72 4.57
N ASP A 42 4.38 -6.59 4.85
CA ASP A 42 5.08 -5.38 5.23
C ASP A 42 4.44 -4.66 6.41
N VAL A 43 5.27 -3.84 7.05
CA VAL A 43 4.93 -2.92 8.13
C VAL A 43 5.56 -1.57 7.78
N ILE A 44 4.74 -0.61 7.44
CA ILE A 44 5.25 0.70 6.97
C ILE A 44 5.23 1.79 8.05
N HIS A 45 4.70 1.50 9.24
CA HIS A 45 4.43 2.52 10.24
C HIS A 45 4.93 2.21 11.67
N ASP A 46 5.70 1.14 11.87
CA ASP A 46 6.26 0.77 13.20
C ASP A 46 7.75 1.14 13.36
N GLY A 47 8.30 1.95 12.45
CA GLY A 47 9.67 2.42 12.52
C GLY A 47 9.93 3.42 13.64
N ASP A 48 11.20 3.47 14.09
CA ASP A 48 11.66 4.29 15.22
C ASP A 48 12.86 5.20 14.89
N VAL A 49 13.33 5.21 13.64
CA VAL A 49 14.50 6.00 13.25
C VAL A 49 14.10 7.41 12.82
N ILE A 50 14.68 8.41 13.47
CA ILE A 50 14.66 9.82 13.04
C ILE A 50 16.11 10.27 12.91
N PRO A 51 16.67 10.36 11.67
CA PRO A 51 18.07 10.75 11.49
C PRO A 51 18.36 12.14 12.05
N GLU A 52 19.58 12.32 12.60
CA GLU A 52 19.97 13.52 13.33
C GLU A 52 19.83 14.80 12.51
N GLU A 53 20.10 14.75 11.21
CA GLU A 53 20.02 15.89 10.30
C GLU A 53 18.59 16.47 10.14
N TYR A 54 17.56 15.69 10.49
CA TYR A 54 16.16 16.17 10.47
C TYR A 54 15.68 16.69 11.82
N LEU A 55 16.51 16.65 12.88
CA LEU A 55 16.17 17.21 14.19
C LEU A 55 16.32 18.73 14.25
N VAL A 56 16.83 19.34 13.19
CA VAL A 56 17.01 20.79 13.07
C VAL A 56 16.19 21.36 11.92
N ASP A 57 15.63 22.55 12.16
CA ASP A 57 14.89 23.26 11.12
C ASP A 57 15.82 23.77 10.01
N GLY A 58 15.24 24.35 8.97
CA GLY A 58 15.99 24.93 7.88
C GLY A 58 16.92 26.10 8.24
N ARG A 59 16.94 26.55 9.48
CA ARG A 59 17.83 27.60 10.03
C ARG A 59 18.85 27.04 11.01
N GLY A 60 18.92 25.71 11.13
CA GLY A 60 19.79 25.03 12.09
C GLY A 60 19.30 25.07 13.54
N ARG A 61 18.05 25.47 13.81
CA ARG A 61 17.51 25.49 15.17
C ARG A 61 16.85 24.15 15.49
N PRO A 62 17.02 23.62 16.71
CA PRO A 62 16.38 22.37 17.09
C PRO A 62 14.85 22.42 16.92
N ILE A 63 14.28 21.36 16.38
CA ILE A 63 12.84 21.12 16.42
C ILE A 63 12.48 20.66 17.84
N SER A 64 11.36 21.14 18.37
CA SER A 64 10.95 20.82 19.74
C SER A 64 10.89 19.30 19.95
N ARG A 65 11.69 18.79 20.92
CA ARG A 65 11.70 17.40 21.34
C ARG A 65 10.30 16.92 21.74
N ASP A 66 9.61 17.71 22.56
CA ASP A 66 8.25 17.39 23.01
C ASP A 66 7.23 17.28 21.86
N ALA A 67 7.42 18.06 20.78
CA ALA A 67 6.55 17.97 19.60
C ALA A 67 6.84 16.67 18.81
N ILE A 68 8.11 16.28 18.70
CA ILE A 68 8.52 15.03 18.06
C ILE A 68 8.01 13.84 18.87
N ASP A 69 8.24 13.84 20.20
CA ASP A 69 7.84 12.74 21.09
C ASP A 69 6.32 12.51 21.06
N ARG A 70 5.52 13.58 21.10
CA ARG A 70 4.06 13.47 20.96
C ARG A 70 3.67 12.89 19.60
N ALA A 71 4.25 13.38 18.51
CA ALA A 71 3.96 12.88 17.17
C ALA A 71 4.37 11.41 17.03
N TYR A 72 5.55 11.03 17.52
CA TYR A 72 6.06 9.69 17.46
C TYR A 72 5.17 8.67 18.20
N ILE A 73 4.77 9.00 19.44
CA ILE A 73 3.91 8.12 20.24
C ILE A 73 2.55 7.94 19.57
N HIS A 74 2.00 9.01 19.00
CA HIS A 74 0.67 9.00 18.39
C HIS A 74 0.64 8.33 17.01
N GLU A 75 1.63 8.61 16.15
CA GLU A 75 1.63 8.16 14.76
C GLU A 75 2.13 6.72 14.58
N ARG A 76 2.95 6.20 15.50
CA ARG A 76 3.53 4.86 15.36
C ARG A 76 2.48 3.76 15.52
N ASP A 77 2.53 2.78 14.64
CA ASP A 77 1.71 1.56 14.68
C ASP A 77 2.35 0.52 15.63
N TRP A 78 2.36 0.83 16.92
CA TRP A 78 2.99 0.04 17.96
C TRP A 78 2.60 -1.43 17.91
N GLY A 79 3.59 -2.32 17.80
CA GLY A 79 3.42 -3.76 17.79
C GLY A 79 3.02 -4.37 16.45
N ALA A 80 2.87 -3.57 15.39
CA ALA A 80 2.60 -4.08 14.06
C ALA A 80 3.69 -5.06 13.59
N SER A 81 4.97 -4.77 13.86
CA SER A 81 6.10 -5.65 13.52
C SER A 81 6.03 -6.99 14.25
N PHE A 82 5.55 -7.03 15.51
CA PHE A 82 5.38 -8.29 16.21
C PHE A 82 4.28 -9.15 15.58
N VAL A 83 3.14 -8.53 15.24
CA VAL A 83 2.02 -9.22 14.58
C VAL A 83 2.46 -9.72 13.20
N ALA A 84 3.15 -8.89 12.41
CA ALA A 84 3.66 -9.24 11.09
C ALA A 84 4.66 -10.40 11.14
N GLY A 85 5.62 -10.37 12.06
CA GLY A 85 6.59 -11.44 12.27
C GLY A 85 5.93 -12.76 12.66
N ARG A 86 4.89 -12.71 13.50
CA ARG A 86 4.14 -13.92 13.86
C ARG A 86 3.32 -14.48 12.68
N ILE A 87 2.69 -13.61 11.88
CA ILE A 87 2.00 -14.01 10.65
C ILE A 87 3.00 -14.62 9.67
N ALA A 88 4.14 -13.96 9.43
CA ALA A 88 5.19 -14.45 8.54
C ALA A 88 5.69 -15.83 8.93
N ARG A 89 6.02 -16.02 10.21
CA ARG A 89 6.42 -17.31 10.76
C ARG A 89 5.37 -18.39 10.48
N ARG A 90 4.11 -18.13 10.81
CA ARG A 90 3.00 -19.08 10.66
C ARG A 90 2.69 -19.42 9.21
N LEU A 91 2.95 -18.47 8.28
CA LEU A 91 2.85 -18.68 6.84
C LEU A 91 4.10 -19.32 6.22
N GLY A 92 5.10 -19.72 7.00
CA GLY A 92 6.32 -20.31 6.48
C GLY A 92 7.20 -19.35 5.68
N LEU A 93 7.11 -18.03 5.94
CA LEU A 93 7.92 -17.00 5.27
C LEU A 93 9.22 -16.77 6.05
N GLU A 94 10.32 -16.58 5.34
CA GLU A 94 11.64 -16.35 5.94
C GLU A 94 11.82 -14.91 6.46
N CYS A 95 11.03 -13.95 5.99
CA CYS A 95 11.09 -12.56 6.42
C CYS A 95 9.78 -11.82 6.18
N PHE A 96 9.69 -10.64 6.78
CA PHE A 96 8.76 -9.56 6.40
C PHE A 96 9.52 -8.25 6.23
N HIS A 97 8.95 -7.28 5.52
CA HIS A 97 9.57 -5.99 5.26
C HIS A 97 9.10 -4.96 6.30
N ASN A 98 10.04 -4.27 6.92
CA ASN A 98 9.77 -3.25 7.93
C ASN A 98 10.40 -1.91 7.54
N VAL A 99 9.60 -0.86 7.44
CA VAL A 99 10.10 0.51 7.29
C VAL A 99 10.63 0.98 8.64
N THR A 100 11.93 1.29 8.70
CA THR A 100 12.60 1.71 9.93
C THR A 100 12.41 3.20 10.22
N THR A 101 12.23 4.03 9.18
CA THR A 101 11.98 5.46 9.32
C THR A 101 10.69 5.71 10.09
N ALA A 102 10.77 6.52 11.15
CA ALA A 102 9.62 6.83 11.99
C ALA A 102 8.50 7.51 11.20
N ARG A 103 7.25 7.01 11.33
CA ARG A 103 6.08 7.55 10.64
C ARG A 103 5.84 9.03 10.91
N CYS A 104 6.15 9.52 12.11
CA CYS A 104 6.03 10.94 12.44
C CYS A 104 6.95 11.84 11.59
N LEU A 105 8.07 11.31 11.08
CA LEU A 105 8.93 11.99 10.11
C LEU A 105 8.43 11.78 8.68
N LEU A 106 8.16 10.53 8.30
CA LEU A 106 7.82 10.14 6.93
C LEU A 106 6.76 9.04 6.91
N ASP A 107 5.54 9.37 6.47
CA ASP A 107 4.47 8.41 6.26
C ASP A 107 4.53 7.87 4.83
N PHE A 108 5.06 6.66 4.67
CA PHE A 108 5.21 6.01 3.37
C PHE A 108 3.86 5.60 2.74
N GLY A 109 2.78 5.52 3.50
CA GLY A 109 1.42 5.29 3.02
C GLY A 109 0.80 6.48 2.27
N ARG A 110 1.53 7.60 2.14
CA ARG A 110 1.07 8.84 1.51
C ARG A 110 1.92 9.22 0.31
N PHE A 111 1.39 10.13 -0.52
CA PHE A 111 2.15 10.67 -1.65
C PHE A 111 3.33 11.56 -1.20
N PRO A 112 4.49 11.47 -1.87
CA PRO A 112 5.67 12.26 -1.55
C PRO A 112 5.55 13.71 -2.06
N GLY A 113 4.38 14.32 -1.94
CA GLY A 113 4.16 15.68 -2.41
C GLY A 113 4.58 16.74 -1.38
N VAL A 114 5.09 17.88 -1.86
CA VAL A 114 5.17 19.10 -1.06
C VAL A 114 3.87 19.87 -1.28
N THR A 115 2.99 19.85 -0.30
CA THR A 115 1.69 20.52 -0.40
C THR A 115 1.82 21.99 -0.13
N ARG A 116 1.20 22.83 -0.98
CA ARG A 116 1.12 24.26 -0.73
C ARG A 116 0.24 24.55 0.48
N PRO A 117 0.61 25.52 1.35
CA PRO A 117 -0.29 26.01 2.39
C PRO A 117 -1.64 26.42 1.78
N GLY A 118 -2.74 26.04 2.41
CA GLY A 118 -4.08 26.43 1.98
C GLY A 118 -4.89 25.40 1.19
N ALA A 119 -4.30 24.24 0.86
CA ALA A 119 -5.03 23.12 0.26
C ALA A 119 -5.22 21.99 1.30
N PRO A 120 -6.27 22.01 2.15
CA PRO A 120 -6.43 21.11 3.29
C PRO A 120 -6.48 19.62 2.88
N HIS A 121 -7.07 19.33 1.73
CA HIS A 121 -7.19 17.99 1.16
C HIS A 121 -5.85 17.46 0.61
N LEU A 122 -4.91 18.33 0.27
CA LEU A 122 -3.56 17.99 -0.16
C LEU A 122 -2.55 17.95 1.01
N ARG A 123 -2.96 18.18 2.25
CA ARG A 123 -2.09 18.09 3.44
C ARG A 123 -1.62 16.68 3.79
N ARG A 124 -2.06 15.69 3.04
CA ARG A 124 -1.62 14.30 3.21
C ARG A 124 -0.35 14.01 2.41
N SER A 125 0.67 14.85 2.56
CA SER A 125 2.00 14.55 2.04
C SER A 125 2.72 13.56 2.96
N ALA A 126 3.72 12.86 2.42
CA ALA A 126 4.48 11.87 3.17
C ALA A 126 5.24 12.46 4.38
N ILE A 127 5.67 13.73 4.31
CA ILE A 127 6.36 14.39 5.43
C ILE A 127 5.32 14.92 6.40
N ASN A 128 5.36 14.44 7.65
CA ASN A 128 4.41 14.79 8.70
C ASN A 128 4.83 16.02 9.54
N LEU A 129 3.87 16.54 10.32
CA LEU A 129 4.17 17.51 11.37
C LEU A 129 4.89 16.82 12.55
N PRO A 130 5.86 17.50 13.21
CA PRO A 130 6.24 18.92 13.03
C PRO A 130 7.25 19.18 11.90
N PHE A 131 7.73 18.16 11.19
CA PHE A 131 8.80 18.27 10.21
C PHE A 131 8.38 19.03 8.95
N ALA A 132 7.16 18.76 8.45
CA ALA A 132 6.65 19.39 7.22
C ALA A 132 6.71 20.95 7.25
N ASP A 133 6.50 21.55 8.42
CA ASP A 133 6.53 23.02 8.60
C ASP A 133 7.93 23.58 8.93
N ARG A 134 8.89 22.72 9.22
CA ARG A 134 10.22 23.10 9.73
C ARG A 134 11.35 22.84 8.76
N LEU A 135 11.25 21.76 7.96
CA LEU A 135 12.29 21.41 7.00
C LEU A 135 12.28 22.40 5.82
N ARG A 136 13.47 22.79 5.35
CA ARG A 136 13.62 23.52 4.07
C ARG A 136 13.39 22.57 2.91
N PHE A 137 13.08 23.12 1.75
CA PHE A 137 12.92 22.36 0.51
C PHE A 137 14.08 21.37 0.24
N ALA A 138 15.33 21.81 0.45
CA ALA A 138 16.49 20.93 0.25
C ALA A 138 16.53 19.75 1.24
N GLN A 139 16.14 19.96 2.51
CA GLN A 139 16.05 18.88 3.51
C GLN A 139 14.87 17.94 3.19
N ALA A 140 13.70 18.50 2.88
CA ALA A 140 12.53 17.72 2.51
C ALA A 140 12.78 16.89 1.23
N ARG A 141 13.46 17.47 0.24
CA ARG A 141 13.86 16.76 -0.99
C ARG A 141 14.83 15.62 -0.68
N ARG A 142 15.85 15.86 0.15
CA ARG A 142 16.81 14.83 0.57
C ARG A 142 16.09 13.69 1.30
N LEU A 143 15.18 14.00 2.25
CA LEU A 143 14.39 13.01 2.95
C LEU A 143 13.59 12.12 1.98
N LEU A 144 13.00 12.70 0.95
CA LEU A 144 12.29 11.93 -0.07
C LEU A 144 13.24 11.10 -0.93
N GLU A 145 14.41 11.63 -1.32
CA GLU A 145 15.39 10.90 -2.15
C GLU A 145 16.08 9.77 -1.38
N GLU A 146 16.47 10.00 -0.12
CA GLU A 146 17.26 9.06 0.68
C GLU A 146 16.39 8.05 1.44
N HIS A 147 15.13 8.35 1.71
CA HIS A 147 14.21 7.47 2.44
C HIS A 147 13.05 7.01 1.59
N TYR A 148 12.20 7.93 1.10
CA TYR A 148 10.98 7.54 0.38
C TYR A 148 11.29 6.75 -0.90
N ASP A 149 12.22 7.22 -1.73
CA ASP A 149 12.56 6.55 -2.99
C ASP A 149 13.25 5.20 -2.74
N VAL A 150 14.07 5.11 -1.68
CA VAL A 150 14.71 3.84 -1.26
C VAL A 150 13.66 2.83 -0.78
N ILE A 151 12.72 3.27 0.07
CA ILE A 151 11.61 2.41 0.52
C ILE A 151 10.77 1.98 -0.67
N SER A 152 10.40 2.91 -1.56
CA SER A 152 9.57 2.62 -2.74
C SER A 152 10.22 1.57 -3.63
N LYS A 153 11.52 1.72 -3.93
CA LYS A 153 12.26 0.75 -4.74
C LYS A 153 12.30 -0.63 -4.09
N ALA A 154 12.61 -0.71 -2.81
CA ALA A 154 12.67 -1.98 -2.10
C ALA A 154 11.28 -2.66 -2.02
N MET A 155 10.21 -1.88 -1.82
CA MET A 155 8.84 -2.40 -1.85
C MET A 155 8.45 -2.91 -3.25
N ASP A 156 8.77 -2.17 -4.31
CA ASP A 156 8.52 -2.59 -5.68
C ASP A 156 9.23 -3.92 -6.02
N GLU A 157 10.45 -4.11 -5.51
CA GLU A 157 11.21 -5.36 -5.64
C GLU A 157 10.56 -6.49 -4.81
N ALA A 158 10.14 -6.20 -3.58
CA ALA A 158 9.52 -7.18 -2.68
C ALA A 158 8.15 -7.68 -3.16
N ILE A 159 7.41 -6.85 -3.90
CA ILE A 159 6.05 -7.14 -4.36
C ILE A 159 6.05 -7.79 -5.75
N ARG A 160 7.09 -7.58 -6.55
CA ARG A 160 7.14 -8.07 -7.94
C ARG A 160 6.98 -9.59 -7.99
N GLY A 161 6.01 -10.05 -8.79
CA GLY A 161 5.69 -11.48 -8.94
C GLY A 161 4.97 -12.11 -7.74
N LYS A 162 4.65 -11.32 -6.70
CA LYS A 162 3.85 -11.80 -5.58
C LYS A 162 2.37 -11.84 -5.93
N LEU A 163 1.69 -12.84 -5.40
CA LEU A 163 0.26 -13.03 -5.54
C LEU A 163 -0.52 -12.34 -4.43
N LEU A 164 0.06 -12.30 -3.24
CA LEU A 164 -0.59 -11.75 -2.05
C LEU A 164 0.36 -10.84 -1.28
N LYS A 165 -0.07 -9.60 -1.07
CA LYS A 165 0.58 -8.63 -0.18
C LYS A 165 -0.32 -8.36 1.02
N ILE A 166 0.24 -8.50 2.22
CA ILE A 166 -0.42 -8.22 3.49
C ILE A 166 0.30 -7.06 4.16
N ALA A 167 -0.39 -5.93 4.33
CA ALA A 167 0.11 -4.83 5.13
C ALA A 167 -0.45 -4.91 6.55
N VAL A 168 0.43 -4.84 7.55
CA VAL A 168 0.04 -4.95 8.95
C VAL A 168 0.18 -3.60 9.63
N HIS A 169 -0.92 -3.17 10.23
CA HIS A 169 -1.06 -1.89 10.93
C HIS A 169 -1.66 -2.06 12.31
N THR A 170 -1.48 -1.05 13.15
CA THR A 170 -2.22 -0.94 14.40
C THR A 170 -2.74 0.48 14.59
N TYR A 171 -3.88 0.62 15.29
CA TYR A 171 -4.48 1.92 15.54
C TYR A 171 -5.02 2.05 16.97
N ASP A 172 -5.21 3.30 17.40
CA ASP A 172 -5.77 3.61 18.71
C ASP A 172 -7.26 3.25 18.77
N ARG A 173 -7.74 2.90 19.95
CA ARG A 173 -9.15 2.54 20.20
C ARG A 173 -10.12 3.62 19.73
N TYR A 174 -9.77 4.89 19.93
CA TYR A 174 -10.60 6.02 19.54
C TYR A 174 -9.93 6.82 18.44
N ASN A 175 -10.71 7.27 17.47
CA ASN A 175 -10.23 8.24 16.49
C ASN A 175 -10.19 9.67 17.11
N PRO A 176 -9.62 10.66 16.41
CA PRO A 176 -9.58 12.04 16.93
C PRO A 176 -10.96 12.67 17.22
N SER A 177 -12.05 12.16 16.62
CA SER A 177 -13.42 12.60 16.94
C SER A 177 -14.07 11.87 18.10
N GLY A 178 -13.34 10.97 18.78
CA GLY A 178 -13.84 10.19 19.91
C GLY A 178 -14.70 8.97 19.54
N THR A 179 -14.80 8.63 18.24
CA THR A 179 -15.52 7.43 17.81
C THR A 179 -14.66 6.19 18.05
N GLU A 180 -15.25 5.15 18.61
CA GLU A 180 -14.58 3.88 18.85
C GLU A 180 -14.35 3.15 17.52
N ARG A 181 -13.10 2.71 17.32
CA ARG A 181 -12.72 1.92 16.15
C ARG A 181 -12.99 0.43 16.38
N PRO A 182 -13.20 -0.37 15.32
CA PRO A 182 -13.33 -1.82 15.42
C PRO A 182 -12.11 -2.47 16.10
N GLN A 183 -12.29 -3.67 16.63
CA GLN A 183 -11.17 -4.43 17.21
C GLN A 183 -10.13 -4.80 16.16
N VAL A 184 -10.60 -5.31 15.01
CA VAL A 184 -9.80 -5.60 13.84
C VAL A 184 -10.53 -5.08 12.61
N SER A 185 -9.79 -4.52 11.66
CA SER A 185 -10.33 -4.13 10.36
C SER A 185 -9.54 -4.76 9.23
N VAL A 186 -10.25 -5.23 8.21
CA VAL A 186 -9.68 -5.69 6.94
C VAL A 186 -9.99 -4.63 5.89
N ILE A 187 -8.96 -4.02 5.34
CA ILE A 187 -9.07 -2.93 4.38
C ILE A 187 -8.66 -3.45 3.00
N SER A 188 -9.62 -3.64 2.13
CA SER A 188 -9.46 -4.28 0.82
C SER A 188 -10.12 -3.50 -0.33
N ARG A 189 -10.53 -2.25 -0.07
CA ARG A 189 -11.15 -1.37 -1.05
C ARG A 189 -10.40 -0.05 -1.11
N ALA A 190 -10.07 0.40 -2.31
CA ALA A 190 -9.46 1.70 -2.53
C ALA A 190 -10.54 2.79 -2.66
N LEU A 191 -10.18 4.02 -2.33
CA LEU A 191 -10.97 5.19 -2.68
C LEU A 191 -10.97 5.34 -4.21
N GLY A 192 -12.17 5.38 -4.82
CA GLY A 192 -12.32 5.71 -6.22
C GLY A 192 -12.03 7.20 -6.43
N TYR A 193 -10.80 7.55 -6.79
CA TYR A 193 -10.38 8.94 -6.97
C TYR A 193 -11.16 9.67 -8.07
N GLN A 194 -11.71 8.94 -9.03
CA GLN A 194 -12.55 9.52 -10.10
C GLN A 194 -13.87 10.11 -9.56
N MET A 195 -14.28 9.66 -8.37
CA MET A 195 -15.48 10.21 -7.72
C MET A 195 -15.25 11.57 -7.06
N ASP A 196 -14.00 11.89 -6.70
CA ASP A 196 -13.72 13.08 -5.91
C ASP A 196 -13.42 14.34 -6.74
N GLY A 197 -13.28 14.24 -8.07
CA GLY A 197 -13.15 15.38 -9.00
C GLY A 197 -12.08 16.46 -8.66
N GLU A 198 -11.47 16.35 -7.49
CA GLU A 198 -10.60 17.34 -6.88
C GLU A 198 -9.10 17.03 -7.02
N LEU A 199 -8.74 15.79 -7.41
CA LEU A 199 -7.36 15.38 -7.59
C LEU A 199 -7.07 15.07 -9.06
N PRO A 200 -6.84 16.11 -9.89
CA PRO A 200 -6.48 15.91 -11.30
C PRO A 200 -5.11 15.24 -11.48
N TYR A 201 -4.45 14.85 -10.40
CA TYR A 201 -3.11 14.26 -10.34
C TYR A 201 -3.06 12.98 -9.50
N GLY A 202 -4.16 12.24 -9.40
CA GLY A 202 -4.17 10.96 -8.69
C GLY A 202 -3.12 9.99 -9.24
N VAL A 203 -2.74 9.00 -8.45
CA VAL A 203 -1.89 7.86 -8.86
C VAL A 203 -2.49 7.16 -10.05
N PHE A 204 -3.80 7.21 -10.13
CA PHE A 204 -4.54 6.56 -11.18
C PHE A 204 -4.62 7.48 -12.39
N ASP A 205 -4.02 7.05 -13.47
CA ASP A 205 -4.39 7.59 -14.76
C ASP A 205 -5.86 7.23 -15.06
N PRO A 206 -6.63 8.10 -15.77
CA PRO A 206 -7.99 7.78 -16.20
C PRO A 206 -8.16 6.47 -17.00
N LEU A 207 -7.06 5.89 -17.47
CA LEU A 207 -7.08 4.55 -18.07
C LEU A 207 -7.18 3.41 -17.06
N TYR A 208 -6.97 3.67 -15.75
CA TYR A 208 -7.18 2.66 -14.72
C TYR A 208 -8.68 2.52 -14.43
N PRO A 209 -9.27 1.32 -14.59
CA PRO A 209 -10.70 1.14 -14.43
C PRO A 209 -11.14 1.22 -12.95
N ASP A 210 -12.14 2.04 -12.64
CA ASP A 210 -12.69 2.20 -11.28
C ASP A 210 -13.13 0.88 -10.65
N ILE A 211 -13.67 -0.01 -11.46
CA ILE A 211 -14.15 -1.32 -11.00
C ILE A 211 -13.02 -2.18 -10.37
N LEU A 212 -11.77 -1.92 -10.72
CA LEU A 212 -10.63 -2.61 -10.10
C LEU A 212 -10.28 -2.06 -8.70
N ALA A 213 -10.72 -0.83 -8.39
CA ALA A 213 -10.52 -0.23 -7.08
C ALA A 213 -11.53 -0.73 -6.02
N GLU A 214 -12.66 -1.31 -6.44
CA GLU A 214 -13.68 -1.81 -5.51
C GLU A 214 -13.18 -2.95 -4.63
N PHE A 215 -12.30 -3.81 -5.17
CA PHE A 215 -11.71 -4.92 -4.44
C PHE A 215 -10.27 -5.13 -4.90
N THR A 216 -9.36 -5.00 -3.95
CA THR A 216 -7.93 -5.26 -4.15
C THR A 216 -7.54 -6.70 -3.76
N VAL A 217 -8.51 -7.50 -3.34
CA VAL A 217 -8.35 -8.89 -2.90
C VAL A 217 -9.59 -9.70 -3.26
N ASP A 218 -9.44 -11.00 -3.46
CA ASP A 218 -10.56 -11.94 -3.60
C ASP A 218 -11.47 -11.87 -2.36
N ARG A 219 -12.78 -11.74 -2.56
CA ARG A 219 -13.79 -11.59 -1.49
C ARG A 219 -13.82 -12.75 -0.49
N MET A 220 -13.38 -13.92 -0.89
CA MET A 220 -13.34 -15.07 0.03
C MET A 220 -12.33 -14.85 1.13
N LEU A 221 -11.18 -14.23 0.85
CA LEU A 221 -10.16 -14.00 1.86
C LEU A 221 -10.61 -13.06 3.00
N PRO A 222 -11.19 -11.86 2.76
CA PRO A 222 -11.79 -11.07 3.83
C PRO A 222 -12.89 -11.79 4.60
N SER A 223 -13.68 -12.63 3.94
CA SER A 223 -14.72 -13.42 4.60
C SER A 223 -14.11 -14.49 5.52
N ARG A 224 -13.04 -15.16 5.11
CA ARG A 224 -12.30 -16.11 5.95
C ARG A 224 -11.65 -15.44 7.15
N LEU A 225 -11.06 -14.25 6.93
CA LEU A 225 -10.49 -13.43 8.01
C LEU A 225 -11.55 -13.08 9.06
N SER A 226 -12.72 -12.58 8.63
CA SER A 226 -13.83 -12.28 9.55
C SER A 226 -14.26 -13.53 10.31
N LEU A 227 -14.55 -14.63 9.62
CA LEU A 227 -15.02 -15.86 10.24
C LEU A 227 -14.02 -16.42 11.27
N GLN A 228 -12.73 -16.44 10.93
CA GLN A 228 -11.70 -16.99 11.80
C GLN A 228 -11.50 -16.16 13.07
N LEU A 229 -11.48 -14.83 12.95
CA LEU A 229 -11.30 -13.93 14.09
C LEU A 229 -12.58 -13.84 14.95
N GLU A 230 -13.75 -13.83 14.34
CA GLU A 230 -15.03 -13.84 15.07
C GLU A 230 -15.23 -15.12 15.90
N ARG A 231 -14.77 -16.28 15.41
CA ARG A 231 -14.73 -17.52 16.19
C ARG A 231 -13.86 -17.41 17.43
N GLN A 232 -12.89 -16.50 17.44
CA GLN A 232 -12.06 -16.19 18.60
C GLN A 232 -12.64 -15.07 19.47
N GLY A 233 -13.87 -14.61 19.18
CA GLY A 233 -14.55 -13.54 19.90
C GLY A 233 -14.07 -12.13 19.52
N MET A 234 -13.41 -11.97 18.36
CA MET A 234 -12.91 -10.69 17.85
C MET A 234 -13.74 -10.27 16.62
N PRO A 235 -14.70 -9.36 16.78
CA PRO A 235 -15.47 -8.85 15.64
C PRO A 235 -14.59 -8.09 14.66
N VAL A 236 -14.78 -8.35 13.37
CA VAL A 236 -14.01 -7.77 12.27
C VAL A 236 -14.88 -6.82 11.48
N ALA A 237 -14.39 -5.60 11.25
CA ALA A 237 -14.99 -4.69 10.28
C ALA A 237 -14.28 -4.81 8.93
N GLN A 238 -15.03 -4.64 7.85
CA GLN A 238 -14.47 -4.58 6.51
C GLN A 238 -14.60 -3.16 5.95
N ASN A 239 -13.44 -2.61 5.48
CA ASN A 239 -13.39 -1.28 4.88
C ASN A 239 -13.97 -0.17 5.78
N TYR A 240 -13.70 -0.25 7.07
CA TYR A 240 -14.07 0.73 8.08
C TYR A 240 -12.96 0.80 9.15
N PRO A 241 -12.56 1.97 9.66
CA PRO A 241 -13.20 3.28 9.50
C PRO A 241 -12.79 4.07 8.23
N TYR A 242 -11.95 3.51 7.39
CA TYR A 242 -11.50 4.15 6.15
C TYR A 242 -11.25 3.10 5.06
N LEU A 243 -11.00 3.58 3.86
CA LEU A 243 -10.57 2.79 2.72
C LEU A 243 -9.05 2.92 2.53
N LEU A 244 -8.46 2.05 1.70
CA LEU A 244 -7.04 2.18 1.33
C LEU A 244 -6.83 3.56 0.68
N PRO A 245 -5.93 4.39 1.22
CA PRO A 245 -5.62 5.67 0.61
C PRO A 245 -4.87 5.45 -0.71
N GLU A 246 -5.05 6.37 -1.66
CA GLU A 246 -4.45 6.28 -3.00
C GLU A 246 -2.93 6.17 -2.99
N GLY A 247 -2.26 6.81 -2.02
CA GLY A 247 -0.82 6.76 -1.84
C GLY A 247 -0.31 5.47 -1.18
N SER A 248 -1.22 4.59 -0.72
CA SER A 248 -0.80 3.37 -0.03
C SER A 248 -0.08 2.38 -0.96
N PRO A 249 0.88 1.61 -0.45
CA PRO A 249 1.57 0.58 -1.22
C PRO A 249 0.63 -0.43 -1.86
N GLU A 250 -0.47 -0.78 -1.16
CA GLU A 250 -1.49 -1.72 -1.64
C GLU A 250 -2.13 -1.23 -2.94
N VAL A 251 -2.53 0.04 -2.95
CA VAL A 251 -3.19 0.67 -4.10
C VAL A 251 -2.21 0.87 -5.24
N ARG A 252 -1.00 1.37 -4.95
CA ARG A 252 0.05 1.55 -5.96
C ARG A 252 0.40 0.23 -6.64
N HIS A 253 0.47 -0.87 -5.86
CA HIS A 253 0.71 -2.19 -6.39
C HIS A 253 -0.38 -2.64 -7.38
N GLN A 254 -1.66 -2.44 -7.04
CA GLN A 254 -2.78 -2.78 -7.94
C GLN A 254 -2.71 -2.00 -9.27
N VAL A 255 -2.42 -0.70 -9.20
CA VAL A 255 -2.32 0.16 -10.39
C VAL A 255 -1.13 -0.23 -11.25
N TRP A 256 0.04 -0.43 -10.63
CA TRP A 256 1.24 -0.85 -11.34
C TRP A 256 1.03 -2.19 -12.04
N SER A 257 0.47 -3.17 -11.35
CA SER A 257 0.23 -4.52 -11.88
C SER A 257 -0.76 -4.51 -13.06
N PHE A 258 -1.79 -3.68 -12.99
CA PHE A 258 -2.72 -3.53 -14.11
C PHE A 258 -2.03 -2.94 -15.34
N PHE A 259 -1.26 -1.87 -15.19
CA PHE A 259 -0.58 -1.26 -16.33
C PHE A 259 0.57 -2.12 -16.88
N ASP A 260 1.24 -2.90 -16.04
CA ASP A 260 2.23 -3.87 -16.48
C ASP A 260 1.59 -5.00 -17.32
N TRP A 261 0.47 -5.52 -16.84
CA TRP A 261 -0.33 -6.50 -17.60
C TRP A 261 -0.91 -5.91 -18.89
N LEU A 262 -1.45 -4.69 -18.83
CA LEU A 262 -2.00 -4.01 -20.01
C LEU A 262 -0.92 -3.74 -21.07
N GLU A 263 0.27 -3.36 -20.66
CA GLU A 263 1.42 -3.18 -21.56
C GLU A 263 1.72 -4.47 -22.32
N ALA A 264 1.88 -5.60 -21.62
CA ALA A 264 2.15 -6.90 -22.23
C ALA A 264 1.02 -7.30 -23.19
N ARG A 265 -0.23 -7.07 -22.81
CA ARG A 265 -1.40 -7.35 -23.65
C ARG A 265 -1.47 -6.46 -24.90
N PHE A 266 -1.17 -5.18 -24.73
CA PHE A 266 -1.12 -4.21 -25.84
C PHE A 266 0.02 -4.52 -26.81
N GLN A 267 1.22 -4.85 -26.34
CA GLN A 267 2.37 -5.20 -27.16
C GLN A 267 2.13 -6.50 -27.95
N THR A 268 1.41 -7.47 -27.38
CA THR A 268 0.97 -8.67 -28.12
C THR A 268 0.09 -8.30 -29.33
N ALA A 269 -0.80 -7.32 -29.16
CA ALA A 269 -1.66 -6.84 -30.26
C ALA A 269 -0.96 -5.89 -31.24
N HIS A 270 0.10 -5.20 -30.78
CA HIS A 270 0.85 -4.17 -31.52
C HIS A 270 2.36 -4.32 -31.30
N PRO A 271 2.99 -5.39 -31.83
CA PRO A 271 4.39 -5.71 -31.50
C PRO A 271 5.40 -4.65 -32.00
N ASP A 272 5.06 -3.87 -33.01
CA ASP A 272 5.85 -2.75 -33.51
C ASP A 272 6.02 -1.59 -32.51
N THR A 273 5.22 -1.57 -31.45
CA THR A 273 5.26 -0.52 -30.42
C THR A 273 6.26 -0.79 -29.31
N GLU A 274 6.73 -2.03 -29.13
CA GLU A 274 7.59 -2.46 -28.02
C GLU A 274 8.90 -1.66 -27.94
N THR A 275 9.54 -1.41 -29.08
CA THR A 275 10.81 -0.67 -29.17
C THR A 275 10.64 0.84 -29.34
N SER A 276 9.41 1.32 -29.47
CA SER A 276 9.14 2.74 -29.72
C SER A 276 9.35 3.58 -28.44
N PRO A 277 10.25 4.61 -28.47
CA PRO A 277 10.49 5.47 -27.32
C PRO A 277 9.24 6.20 -26.83
N ALA A 278 8.29 6.52 -27.71
CA ALA A 278 7.06 7.20 -27.35
C ALA A 278 6.16 6.31 -26.46
N TYR A 279 5.98 5.03 -26.84
CA TYR A 279 5.23 4.07 -26.03
C TYR A 279 5.93 3.73 -24.72
N GLN A 280 7.24 3.50 -24.75
CA GLN A 280 8.03 3.27 -23.54
C GLN A 280 7.91 4.43 -22.54
N PHE A 281 7.87 5.67 -23.05
CA PHE A 281 7.67 6.85 -22.19
C PHE A 281 6.27 6.88 -21.56
N VAL A 282 5.23 6.52 -22.32
CA VAL A 282 3.86 6.43 -21.79
C VAL A 282 3.75 5.33 -20.74
N TRP A 283 4.25 4.13 -21.01
CA TRP A 283 4.21 3.02 -20.05
C TRP A 283 4.96 3.35 -18.75
N ARG A 284 6.13 3.99 -18.86
CA ARG A 284 6.88 4.47 -17.70
C ARG A 284 6.06 5.50 -16.89
N MET A 285 5.33 6.39 -17.55
CA MET A 285 4.44 7.35 -16.90
C MET A 285 3.27 6.65 -16.20
N LEU A 286 2.61 5.69 -16.85
CA LEU A 286 1.48 4.97 -16.28
C LEU A 286 1.90 4.12 -15.07
N LYS A 287 3.11 3.55 -15.10
CA LYS A 287 3.68 2.74 -14.01
C LYS A 287 4.40 3.56 -12.92
N ASP A 288 4.54 4.89 -13.07
CA ASP A 288 5.09 5.78 -12.03
C ASP A 288 4.03 6.07 -10.96
N THR A 289 3.74 5.09 -10.12
CA THR A 289 2.70 5.17 -9.09
C THR A 289 3.13 5.92 -7.82
N ASN A 290 4.42 6.18 -7.64
CA ASN A 290 4.93 7.02 -6.55
C ASN A 290 5.08 8.51 -6.96
N MET A 291 4.83 8.84 -8.23
CA MET A 291 4.86 10.19 -8.81
C MET A 291 6.20 10.92 -8.61
N ARG A 292 7.31 10.19 -8.56
CA ARG A 292 8.65 10.74 -8.32
C ARG A 292 9.47 10.96 -9.59
N LEU A 293 9.07 10.36 -10.72
CA LEU A 293 9.74 10.57 -12.00
C LEU A 293 9.34 11.93 -12.59
N GLY A 294 10.26 12.89 -12.61
CA GLY A 294 9.98 14.26 -13.03
C GLY A 294 9.51 14.39 -14.48
N ASP A 295 10.06 13.59 -15.38
CA ASP A 295 9.68 13.55 -16.81
C ASP A 295 8.31 12.89 -16.99
N ALA A 296 8.00 11.82 -16.26
CA ALA A 296 6.69 11.18 -16.25
C ALA A 296 5.62 12.14 -15.71
N GLY A 297 5.89 12.85 -14.63
CA GLY A 297 4.99 13.89 -14.11
C GLY A 297 4.76 15.05 -15.08
N MET A 298 5.78 15.47 -15.83
CA MET A 298 5.63 16.49 -16.86
C MET A 298 4.78 15.98 -18.03
N LEU A 299 5.00 14.73 -18.47
CA LEU A 299 4.20 14.10 -19.54
C LEU A 299 2.74 13.97 -19.12
N ARG A 300 2.48 13.48 -17.89
CA ARG A 300 1.12 13.37 -17.33
C ARG A 300 0.42 14.73 -17.33
N ALA A 301 1.09 15.76 -16.82
CA ALA A 301 0.53 17.11 -16.81
C ALA A 301 0.27 17.67 -18.23
N TYR A 302 1.06 17.30 -19.21
CA TYR A 302 0.85 17.69 -20.61
C TYR A 302 -0.34 16.95 -21.22
N ILE A 303 -0.42 15.64 -21.11
CA ILE A 303 -1.51 14.81 -21.66
C ILE A 303 -2.87 15.27 -21.12
N HIS A 304 -2.94 15.59 -19.83
CA HIS A 304 -4.16 16.06 -19.17
C HIS A 304 -4.35 17.59 -19.20
N ARG A 305 -3.59 18.30 -20.05
CA ARG A 305 -3.73 19.74 -20.32
C ARG A 305 -3.45 20.70 -19.16
N PHE A 306 -2.73 20.24 -18.14
CA PHE A 306 -2.37 21.08 -17.00
C PHE A 306 -1.10 21.91 -17.23
N ARG A 307 -0.25 21.51 -18.15
CA ARG A 307 1.03 22.16 -18.41
C ARG A 307 1.44 22.01 -19.87
N ARG A 308 2.12 23.02 -20.42
CA ARG A 308 2.81 22.91 -21.71
C ARG A 308 4.18 22.27 -21.51
N PRO A 309 4.66 21.45 -22.48
CA PRO A 309 5.99 20.89 -22.41
C PRO A 309 7.04 21.99 -22.59
N PRO A 310 8.25 21.81 -22.04
CA PRO A 310 9.39 22.64 -22.43
C PRO A 310 9.63 22.51 -23.93
N SER A 311 10.07 23.60 -24.58
CA SER A 311 10.23 23.67 -26.04
C SER A 311 11.12 22.56 -26.62
N TYR A 312 12.18 22.17 -25.89
CA TYR A 312 13.10 21.11 -26.31
C TYR A 312 12.53 19.69 -26.19
N TYR A 313 11.40 19.52 -25.50
CA TYR A 313 10.69 18.23 -25.41
C TYR A 313 9.39 18.18 -26.24
N ALA A 314 9.04 19.27 -26.93
CA ALA A 314 7.73 19.39 -27.58
C ALA A 314 7.39 18.22 -28.52
N GLN A 315 8.36 17.79 -29.37
CA GLN A 315 8.14 16.66 -30.28
C GLN A 315 8.01 15.33 -29.55
N ALA A 316 8.85 15.08 -28.55
CA ALA A 316 8.78 13.83 -27.77
C ALA A 316 7.46 13.71 -27.02
N PHE A 317 6.94 14.82 -26.48
CA PHE A 317 5.66 14.85 -25.78
C PHE A 317 4.46 14.69 -26.75
N SER A 318 4.55 15.29 -27.95
CA SER A 318 3.52 15.08 -28.97
C SER A 318 3.46 13.62 -29.41
N ASN A 319 4.62 12.99 -29.68
CA ASN A 319 4.66 11.58 -30.04
C ASN A 319 4.14 10.68 -28.91
N ALA A 320 4.45 11.02 -27.64
CA ALA A 320 3.94 10.30 -26.48
C ALA A 320 2.43 10.51 -26.29
N GLU A 321 1.88 11.69 -26.59
CA GLU A 321 0.42 11.91 -26.58
C GLU A 321 -0.26 11.03 -27.64
N ASP A 322 0.27 10.92 -28.84
CA ASP A 322 -0.27 10.05 -29.89
C ASP A 322 -0.24 8.58 -29.44
N ALA A 323 0.85 8.13 -28.81
CA ALA A 323 0.97 6.80 -28.23
C ALA A 323 -0.07 6.57 -27.12
N TYR A 324 -0.23 7.53 -26.19
CA TYR A 324 -1.25 7.46 -25.14
C TYR A 324 -2.66 7.34 -25.73
N ARG A 325 -2.99 8.16 -26.72
CA ARG A 325 -4.31 8.09 -27.42
C ARG A 325 -4.52 6.78 -28.15
N HIS A 326 -3.44 6.15 -28.63
CA HIS A 326 -3.55 4.80 -29.22
C HIS A 326 -3.86 3.74 -28.17
N ILE A 327 -3.17 3.76 -27.02
CA ILE A 327 -3.46 2.86 -25.88
C ILE A 327 -4.88 3.09 -25.37
N GLU A 328 -5.30 4.35 -25.22
CA GLU A 328 -6.66 4.71 -24.82
C GLU A 328 -7.71 4.13 -25.76
N ARG A 329 -7.50 4.29 -27.08
CA ARG A 329 -8.44 3.73 -28.09
C ARG A 329 -8.48 2.20 -28.06
N TYR A 330 -7.33 1.56 -27.87
CA TYR A 330 -7.26 0.10 -27.71
C TYR A 330 -8.06 -0.37 -26.50
N LEU A 331 -7.82 0.22 -25.33
CA LEU A 331 -8.53 -0.12 -24.12
C LEU A 331 -10.03 0.13 -24.27
N ARG A 332 -10.43 1.27 -24.83
CA ARG A 332 -11.85 1.61 -25.03
C ARG A 332 -12.57 0.65 -25.98
N ARG A 333 -11.92 0.21 -27.06
CA ARG A 333 -12.50 -0.73 -28.03
C ARG A 333 -12.61 -2.15 -27.49
N ASN A 334 -11.73 -2.53 -26.60
CA ASN A 334 -11.64 -3.88 -26.05
C ASN A 334 -11.98 -3.91 -24.56
N HIS A 335 -12.63 -2.87 -24.03
CA HIS A 335 -12.82 -2.62 -22.60
C HIS A 335 -13.31 -3.87 -21.87
N ASP A 336 -14.45 -4.42 -22.28
CA ASP A 336 -15.09 -5.53 -21.58
C ASP A 336 -14.21 -6.80 -21.59
N ALA A 337 -13.59 -7.11 -22.74
CA ALA A 337 -12.71 -8.26 -22.86
C ALA A 337 -11.44 -8.08 -22.00
N VAL A 338 -10.75 -6.94 -22.14
CA VAL A 338 -9.50 -6.63 -21.44
C VAL A 338 -9.73 -6.57 -19.92
N ILE A 339 -10.76 -5.84 -19.49
CA ILE A 339 -11.03 -5.70 -18.07
C ILE A 339 -11.51 -7.02 -17.44
N SER A 340 -12.36 -7.78 -18.15
CA SER A 340 -12.82 -9.08 -17.65
C SER A 340 -11.67 -10.08 -17.57
N GLU A 341 -10.79 -10.12 -18.58
CA GLU A 341 -9.61 -11.01 -18.57
C GLU A 341 -8.72 -10.72 -17.34
N TYR A 342 -8.39 -9.45 -17.08
CA TYR A 342 -7.60 -9.08 -15.91
C TYR A 342 -8.33 -9.32 -14.60
N ARG A 343 -9.60 -8.88 -14.55
CA ARG A 343 -10.45 -8.94 -13.37
C ARG A 343 -10.59 -10.36 -12.82
N PHE A 344 -10.73 -11.34 -13.72
CA PHE A 344 -10.98 -12.73 -13.38
C PHE A 344 -9.73 -13.62 -13.44
N SER A 345 -8.57 -13.04 -13.77
CA SER A 345 -7.31 -13.77 -13.81
C SER A 345 -6.96 -14.35 -12.45
N ALA A 346 -6.58 -15.63 -12.43
CA ALA A 346 -6.01 -16.27 -11.25
C ALA A 346 -4.67 -15.63 -10.83
N GLU A 347 -3.99 -14.98 -11.76
CA GLU A 347 -2.70 -14.31 -11.54
C GLU A 347 -2.85 -12.84 -11.14
N ARG A 348 -4.07 -12.31 -11.06
CA ARG A 348 -4.28 -10.95 -10.55
C ARG A 348 -3.76 -10.86 -9.12
N PRO A 349 -2.79 -9.99 -8.83
CA PRO A 349 -2.24 -9.85 -7.49
C PRO A 349 -3.28 -9.28 -6.53
N MET A 350 -3.19 -9.74 -5.29
CA MET A 350 -4.04 -9.30 -4.18
C MET A 350 -3.24 -8.45 -3.22
N SER A 351 -3.87 -7.40 -2.67
CA SER A 351 -3.26 -6.60 -1.61
C SER A 351 -4.32 -6.08 -0.64
N PHE A 352 -4.06 -6.15 0.65
CA PHE A 352 -4.96 -5.63 1.67
C PHE A 352 -4.20 -5.20 2.93
N GLY A 353 -4.83 -4.32 3.70
CA GLY A 353 -4.37 -3.91 5.02
C GLY A 353 -5.12 -4.62 6.13
N ILE A 354 -4.40 -5.00 7.17
CA ILE A 354 -4.96 -5.44 8.47
C ILE A 354 -4.65 -4.36 9.48
N GLU A 355 -5.69 -3.90 10.15
CA GLU A 355 -5.60 -2.94 11.24
C GLU A 355 -6.02 -3.62 12.55
N VAL A 356 -5.11 -3.68 13.50
CA VAL A 356 -5.36 -4.25 14.83
C VAL A 356 -5.36 -3.14 15.89
N ARG A 357 -6.35 -3.13 16.74
CA ARG A 357 -6.45 -2.13 17.81
C ARG A 357 -5.36 -2.35 18.85
N LYS A 358 -4.59 -1.31 19.18
CA LYS A 358 -3.41 -1.36 20.07
C LYS A 358 -3.74 -1.91 21.46
N ASP A 359 -4.92 -1.61 22.03
CA ASP A 359 -5.34 -2.10 23.33
C ASP A 359 -5.62 -3.61 23.39
N LEU A 360 -5.76 -4.27 22.25
CA LEU A 360 -5.86 -5.74 22.17
C LEU A 360 -4.51 -6.43 22.39
N ILE A 361 -3.43 -5.79 21.98
CA ILE A 361 -2.10 -6.38 21.97
C ILE A 361 -1.14 -5.73 22.98
N HIS A 362 -1.53 -4.59 23.58
CA HIS A 362 -0.73 -3.90 24.58
C HIS A 362 -1.51 -3.67 25.89
N GLU A 363 -0.76 -3.56 26.97
CA GLU A 363 -1.20 -2.81 28.14
C GLU A 363 -0.98 -1.32 27.88
N LEU A 364 -1.99 -0.51 28.19
CA LEU A 364 -1.95 0.93 28.01
C LEU A 364 -1.89 1.64 29.35
N ASP A 365 -1.23 2.80 29.43
CA ASP A 365 -1.29 3.68 30.57
C ASP A 365 -2.61 4.49 30.60
N HIS A 366 -2.74 5.33 31.62
CA HIS A 366 -3.92 6.18 31.81
C HIS A 366 -4.11 7.23 30.70
N LEU A 367 -3.07 7.48 29.88
CA LEU A 367 -3.11 8.36 28.70
C LEU A 367 -3.34 7.59 27.39
N GLY A 368 -3.54 6.26 27.47
CA GLY A 368 -3.72 5.41 26.29
C GLY A 368 -2.43 5.08 25.54
N ARG A 369 -1.25 5.33 26.13
CA ARG A 369 0.03 5.02 25.51
C ARG A 369 0.41 3.55 25.77
N PRO A 370 1.00 2.84 24.80
CA PRO A 370 1.43 1.46 25.00
C PRO A 370 2.60 1.39 25.99
N VAL A 371 2.45 0.56 27.02
CA VAL A 371 3.46 0.35 28.07
C VAL A 371 4.19 -0.97 27.89
N ARG A 372 3.42 -2.00 27.55
CA ARG A 372 3.94 -3.36 27.39
C ARG A 372 3.14 -4.12 26.36
N LEU A 373 3.85 -4.80 25.44
CA LEU A 373 3.24 -5.77 24.56
C LEU A 373 2.77 -6.99 25.38
N VAL A 374 1.60 -7.54 25.03
CA VAL A 374 1.08 -8.79 25.60
C VAL A 374 1.21 -9.89 24.51
N PRO A 375 2.33 -10.63 24.49
CA PRO A 375 2.69 -11.50 23.38
C PRO A 375 1.63 -12.56 23.06
N GLU A 376 0.97 -13.11 24.11
CA GLU A 376 -0.02 -14.16 23.94
C GLU A 376 -1.29 -13.65 23.23
N ARG A 377 -1.69 -12.41 23.52
CA ARG A 377 -2.83 -11.79 22.82
C ARG A 377 -2.50 -11.45 21.37
N ALA A 378 -1.33 -10.86 21.17
CA ALA A 378 -0.84 -10.52 19.83
C ALA A 378 -0.65 -11.78 18.97
N ALA A 379 -0.06 -12.84 19.52
CA ALA A 379 0.11 -14.11 18.83
C ALA A 379 -1.24 -14.74 18.44
N ARG A 380 -2.24 -14.75 19.33
CA ARG A 380 -3.57 -15.30 19.01
C ARG A 380 -4.22 -14.57 17.83
N ILE A 381 -4.11 -13.25 17.76
CA ILE A 381 -4.65 -12.46 16.65
C ILE A 381 -3.88 -12.79 15.36
N ALA A 382 -2.56 -12.79 15.42
CA ALA A 382 -1.69 -13.09 14.28
C ALA A 382 -1.92 -14.51 13.75
N ASP A 383 -2.04 -15.51 14.64
CA ASP A 383 -2.33 -16.89 14.27
C ASP A 383 -3.71 -16.99 13.59
N GLY A 384 -4.72 -16.30 14.10
CA GLY A 384 -6.05 -16.25 13.46
C GLY A 384 -6.03 -15.64 12.06
N ILE A 385 -5.22 -14.60 11.84
CA ILE A 385 -5.02 -14.01 10.51
C ILE A 385 -4.31 -15.00 9.59
N ALA A 386 -3.22 -15.61 10.05
CA ALA A 386 -2.47 -16.59 9.26
C ALA A 386 -3.31 -17.82 8.91
N ASP A 387 -4.06 -18.38 9.86
CA ASP A 387 -4.94 -19.53 9.64
C ASP A 387 -6.03 -19.24 8.61
N ALA A 388 -6.57 -18.02 8.57
CA ALA A 388 -7.51 -17.60 7.54
C ALA A 388 -6.87 -17.55 6.14
N VAL A 389 -5.64 -17.06 6.03
CA VAL A 389 -4.87 -17.04 4.77
C VAL A 389 -4.56 -18.47 4.33
N ILE A 390 -4.11 -19.34 5.25
CA ILE A 390 -3.84 -20.74 4.98
C ILE A 390 -5.09 -21.43 4.44
N THR A 391 -6.22 -21.29 5.15
CA THR A 391 -7.50 -21.87 4.71
C THR A 391 -7.90 -21.38 3.32
N TYR A 392 -7.75 -20.08 3.06
CA TYR A 392 -8.03 -19.51 1.75
C TYR A 392 -7.16 -20.14 0.65
N LEU A 393 -5.85 -20.28 0.86
CA LEU A 393 -4.93 -20.82 -0.13
C LEU A 393 -5.13 -22.34 -0.35
N THR A 394 -5.55 -23.09 0.68
CA THR A 394 -5.72 -24.55 0.62
C THR A 394 -7.09 -24.99 0.16
N GLU A 395 -8.15 -24.26 0.51
CA GLU A 395 -9.54 -24.70 0.32
C GLU A 395 -10.32 -23.84 -0.69
N ASP A 396 -10.06 -22.52 -0.70
CA ASP A 396 -10.91 -21.59 -1.44
C ASP A 396 -10.30 -21.15 -2.77
N ARG A 397 -8.97 -21.14 -2.86
CA ARG A 397 -8.31 -20.72 -4.08
C ARG A 397 -8.28 -21.87 -5.09
N VAL A 398 -9.20 -21.80 -6.04
CA VAL A 398 -9.22 -22.70 -7.19
C VAL A 398 -8.72 -21.92 -8.39
N PRO A 399 -7.75 -22.43 -9.17
CA PRO A 399 -7.38 -21.84 -10.44
C PRO A 399 -8.62 -21.68 -11.33
N HIS A 400 -8.83 -20.50 -11.86
CA HIS A 400 -9.94 -20.23 -12.76
C HIS A 400 -9.44 -20.32 -14.20
N ASP A 401 -10.12 -21.10 -15.03
CA ASP A 401 -10.02 -20.95 -16.47
C ASP A 401 -10.87 -19.75 -16.86
N PHE A 402 -10.22 -18.66 -17.31
CA PHE A 402 -10.90 -17.45 -17.75
C PHE A 402 -11.90 -17.72 -18.89
N HIS A 403 -11.63 -18.74 -19.72
CA HIS A 403 -12.47 -19.11 -20.84
C HIS A 403 -13.68 -19.97 -20.45
N ASP A 404 -13.73 -20.45 -19.18
CA ASP A 404 -14.92 -21.14 -18.67
C ASP A 404 -15.99 -20.12 -18.23
N PRO A 405 -17.12 -20.00 -18.95
CA PRO A 405 -18.18 -19.05 -18.62
C PRO A 405 -18.79 -19.29 -17.24
N VAL A 406 -18.79 -20.52 -16.73
CA VAL A 406 -19.29 -20.86 -15.40
C VAL A 406 -18.35 -20.33 -14.34
N MET A 407 -17.05 -20.52 -14.51
CA MET A 407 -16.04 -20.04 -13.58
C MET A 407 -15.95 -18.50 -13.57
N ALA A 408 -16.08 -17.87 -14.73
CA ALA A 408 -16.16 -16.40 -14.83
C ALA A 408 -17.34 -15.83 -14.05
N ARG A 409 -18.52 -16.49 -14.11
CA ARG A 409 -19.72 -16.08 -13.38
C ARG A 409 -19.61 -16.28 -11.87
N THR A 410 -18.81 -17.23 -11.41
CA THR A 410 -18.59 -17.52 -9.99
C THR A 410 -17.35 -16.86 -9.43
N SER A 411 -16.76 -15.94 -10.17
CA SER A 411 -15.52 -15.26 -9.75
C SER A 411 -15.65 -14.67 -8.35
N ARG A 412 -14.70 -15.05 -7.50
CA ARG A 412 -14.61 -14.66 -6.09
C ARG A 412 -14.23 -13.20 -5.86
N TRP A 413 -13.66 -12.55 -6.88
CA TRP A 413 -13.33 -11.12 -6.78
C TRP A 413 -14.57 -10.24 -6.65
N TYR A 414 -15.70 -10.66 -7.24
CA TYR A 414 -16.87 -9.80 -7.40
C TYR A 414 -18.20 -10.44 -6.95
N GLY A 415 -18.15 -11.63 -6.34
CA GLY A 415 -19.31 -12.37 -5.83
C GLY A 415 -20.13 -13.09 -6.91
N PRO A 416 -21.05 -13.97 -6.51
CA PRO A 416 -21.96 -14.62 -7.44
C PRO A 416 -22.87 -13.57 -8.08
N GLY A 417 -22.98 -13.58 -9.39
CA GLY A 417 -23.89 -12.69 -10.11
C GLY A 417 -23.26 -11.41 -10.66
N GLY A 418 -21.95 -11.32 -10.78
CA GLY A 418 -21.29 -10.26 -11.54
C GLY A 418 -21.58 -10.35 -13.03
N GLU A 419 -22.85 -10.43 -13.42
CA GLU A 419 -23.22 -10.14 -14.80
C GLU A 419 -22.93 -8.65 -15.04
N PRO A 420 -22.24 -8.29 -16.13
CA PRO A 420 -22.24 -6.90 -16.56
C PRO A 420 -23.69 -6.49 -16.73
N ASN A 421 -24.12 -5.47 -16.01
CA ASN A 421 -25.41 -4.86 -16.28
C ASN A 421 -25.46 -4.55 -17.78
N LYS A 422 -26.43 -5.17 -18.45
CA LYS A 422 -26.72 -4.89 -19.84
C LYS A 422 -27.16 -3.45 -20.02
#